data_2b3b6eede671a5c8bd67e37cbfa4d36b
#
_entry.id   2b3b6eede671a5c8bd67e37cbfa4d36b
#
_cell.length_a   1.000
_cell.length_b   1.000
_cell.length_c   1.000
_cell.angle_alpha   90.00
_cell.angle_beta   90.00
_cell.angle_gamma   90.00
#
_symmetry.space_group_name_H-M   'P 1'
#
loop_
_entity.id
_entity.type
_entity.pdbx_description
1 polymer ?
#
loop_
_entity_poly.entity_id
_entity_poly.type
_entity_poly.pdbx_seq_one_letter_code
_entity_poly.pdbx_strand_id
1 'polypeptide(L)'
;SAASDVYKRQVKTEGTTLGADDGIASAIGLAIMEDKEAKHPALELLVTTNEETTMVGARALKRENIKGRKLLNIDAEVEGILLSGCSGGHNIIGTKKLNYVDNKMKNTFVMNINNMLGGHSGMEIHQQRGNSIKFAREALKLIEEKSPVALVSIEGGTKHNAIPRDAKVVFSSNEDDYDVDFSDLIAKYPLDKDMRVKIEKCDNAEKVLDENDKKDILSFIEDVPHGVYSMMKEYPDIVECSNNLAIFEIKDLSLIHI
;
A
#
# COMPACT_ATOMS: atom_id res chain seq x y z
N SER A 1 -0.16 35.70 0.21
CA SER A 1 1.27 35.95 0.49
C SER A 1 1.82 34.83 1.35
N ALA A 2 2.76 34.06 0.86
CA ALA A 2 3.44 33.09 1.65
C ALA A 2 4.24 33.80 2.74
N ALA A 3 3.86 33.63 3.99
CA ALA A 3 4.71 34.00 5.11
C ALA A 3 5.74 32.89 5.27
N SER A 4 7.00 33.18 5.02
CA SER A 4 8.09 32.26 5.27
C SER A 4 8.50 32.39 6.73
N ASP A 5 8.29 31.37 7.53
CA ASP A 5 8.85 31.27 8.87
C ASP A 5 10.19 30.53 8.80
N VAL A 6 11.28 31.22 9.03
CA VAL A 6 12.64 30.67 9.03
C VAL A 6 13.00 30.04 10.37
N TYR A 7 12.03 29.73 11.21
CA TYR A 7 12.29 29.06 12.46
C TYR A 7 12.77 27.62 12.22
N LYS A 8 13.94 27.29 12.71
CA LYS A 8 14.62 25.99 12.57
C LYS A 8 14.97 25.57 11.13
N ARG A 9 15.28 26.50 10.23
CA ARG A 9 15.60 26.21 8.82
C ARG A 9 14.46 25.60 8.01
N GLN A 10 13.22 25.85 8.39
CA GLN A 10 12.04 25.40 7.66
C GLN A 10 11.34 26.57 6.97
N VAL A 11 10.98 26.37 5.69
CA VAL A 11 10.07 27.24 4.96
C VAL A 11 8.68 26.66 5.03
N LYS A 12 7.69 27.44 5.42
CA LYS A 12 6.30 27.01 5.58
C LYS A 12 5.36 27.98 4.88
N THR A 13 4.16 27.48 4.52
CA THR A 13 3.04 28.30 4.06
C THR A 13 1.85 28.11 5.00
N GLU A 14 0.97 29.11 5.05
CA GLU A 14 -0.31 29.05 5.76
C GLU A 14 -1.47 29.08 4.77
N GLY A 15 -2.45 28.21 4.96
CA GLY A 15 -3.68 28.16 4.18
C GLY A 15 -3.54 27.67 2.73
N THR A 16 -2.36 27.12 2.35
CA THR A 16 -2.11 26.55 1.02
C THR A 16 -0.99 25.52 1.08
N THR A 17 -0.82 24.74 0.02
CA THR A 17 0.35 23.87 -0.16
C THR A 17 1.58 24.69 -0.55
N LEU A 18 2.77 24.27 -0.11
CA LEU A 18 4.03 24.93 -0.44
C LEU A 18 4.49 24.64 -1.88
N GLY A 19 4.21 23.42 -2.38
CA GLY A 19 4.68 22.95 -3.68
C GLY A 19 6.20 22.78 -3.76
N ALA A 20 6.86 22.55 -2.61
CA ALA A 20 8.31 22.39 -2.56
C ALA A 20 8.77 21.01 -3.05
N ASP A 21 7.88 20.08 -3.09
CA ASP A 21 8.06 18.74 -3.65
C ASP A 21 7.41 18.68 -5.05
N ASP A 22 8.19 18.75 -6.18
CA ASP A 22 9.61 19.11 -6.15
C ASP A 22 9.85 20.49 -6.81
N GLY A 23 9.11 21.49 -6.37
CA GLY A 23 9.29 22.88 -6.81
C GLY A 23 10.68 23.46 -6.49
N ILE A 24 11.38 22.91 -5.48
CA ILE A 24 12.71 23.35 -5.10
C ILE A 24 13.76 23.02 -6.17
N ALA A 25 13.67 21.86 -6.81
CA ALA A 25 14.56 21.48 -7.91
C ALA A 25 14.40 22.45 -9.11
N SER A 26 13.16 22.79 -9.43
CA SER A 26 12.85 23.76 -10.48
C SER A 26 13.44 25.14 -10.14
N ALA A 27 13.31 25.61 -8.90
CA ALA A 27 13.86 26.86 -8.43
C ALA A 27 15.39 26.88 -8.46
N ILE A 28 16.05 25.82 -8.04
CA ILE A 28 17.52 25.67 -8.09
C ILE A 28 18.01 25.70 -9.55
N GLY A 29 17.36 24.94 -10.44
CA GLY A 29 17.72 24.90 -11.84
C GLY A 29 17.63 26.27 -12.50
N LEU A 30 16.55 27.00 -12.28
CA LEU A 30 16.36 28.35 -12.77
C LEU A 30 17.40 29.33 -12.20
N ALA A 31 17.66 29.29 -10.91
CA ALA A 31 18.64 30.14 -10.25
C ALA A 31 20.06 29.97 -10.84
N ILE A 32 20.48 28.71 -11.07
CA ILE A 32 21.79 28.45 -11.70
C ILE A 32 21.83 28.94 -13.12
N MET A 33 20.74 28.80 -13.88
CA MET A 33 20.68 29.27 -15.28
C MET A 33 20.66 30.80 -15.40
N GLU A 34 20.17 31.52 -14.38
CA GLU A 34 20.16 33.00 -14.35
C GLU A 34 21.47 33.60 -13.82
N ASP A 35 22.21 32.85 -12.99
CA ASP A 35 23.45 33.33 -12.39
C ASP A 35 24.61 33.35 -13.40
N LYS A 36 25.03 34.55 -13.75
CA LYS A 36 26.14 34.77 -14.73
C LYS A 36 27.51 34.42 -14.18
N GLU A 37 27.66 34.30 -12.85
CA GLU A 37 28.93 33.97 -12.19
C GLU A 37 29.03 32.46 -11.91
N ALA A 38 27.94 31.73 -12.00
CA ALA A 38 27.91 30.29 -11.79
C ALA A 38 28.71 29.56 -12.88
N LYS A 39 29.65 28.72 -12.46
CA LYS A 39 30.44 27.88 -13.37
C LYS A 39 29.76 26.51 -13.51
N HIS A 40 29.12 26.28 -14.62
CA HIS A 40 28.44 25.03 -14.91
C HIS A 40 28.64 24.58 -16.36
N PRO A 41 28.53 23.27 -16.68
CA PRO A 41 28.45 22.80 -18.06
C PRO A 41 27.13 23.25 -18.71
N ALA A 42 26.91 22.89 -19.96
CA ALA A 42 25.59 23.08 -20.59
C ALA A 42 24.51 22.36 -19.78
N LEU A 43 23.48 23.10 -19.37
CA LEU A 43 22.37 22.63 -18.56
C LEU A 43 21.10 22.51 -19.39
N GLU A 44 20.29 21.56 -19.01
CA GLU A 44 18.97 21.33 -19.55
C GLU A 44 18.05 21.08 -18.34
N LEU A 45 17.11 21.98 -18.09
CA LEU A 45 16.12 21.81 -17.03
C LEU A 45 14.93 21.04 -17.58
N LEU A 46 14.70 19.85 -17.06
CA LEU A 46 13.57 19.00 -17.41
C LEU A 46 12.51 19.09 -16.32
N VAL A 47 11.33 19.53 -16.68
CA VAL A 47 10.15 19.54 -15.80
C VAL A 47 9.07 18.66 -16.42
N THR A 48 8.55 17.72 -15.67
CA THR A 48 7.48 16.82 -16.09
C THR A 48 6.17 17.09 -15.36
N THR A 49 5.07 16.58 -15.89
CA THR A 49 3.74 16.76 -15.29
C THR A 49 3.22 15.49 -14.63
N ASN A 50 2.35 15.66 -13.61
CA ASN A 50 1.66 14.58 -12.91
C ASN A 50 2.60 13.52 -12.29
N GLU A 51 3.69 13.95 -11.67
CA GLU A 51 4.60 13.05 -10.95
C GLU A 51 3.86 12.31 -9.85
N GLU A 52 3.12 13.02 -9.01
CA GLU A 52 2.41 12.52 -7.82
C GLU A 52 1.23 11.55 -8.11
N THR A 53 0.87 11.35 -9.37
CA THR A 53 -0.29 10.53 -9.73
C THR A 53 0.05 9.45 -10.74
N THR A 54 0.22 9.82 -11.99
CA THR A 54 0.36 8.87 -13.11
C THR A 54 1.74 8.90 -13.76
N MET A 55 2.58 9.89 -13.43
CA MET A 55 3.88 10.12 -14.08
C MET A 55 3.77 10.23 -15.61
N VAL A 56 2.63 10.71 -16.11
CA VAL A 56 2.35 10.73 -17.56
C VAL A 56 3.37 11.54 -18.33
N GLY A 57 3.86 12.64 -17.76
CA GLY A 57 4.90 13.46 -18.38
C GLY A 57 6.21 12.71 -18.56
N ALA A 58 6.67 12.03 -17.49
CA ALA A 58 7.89 11.22 -17.54
C ALA A 58 7.75 10.02 -18.49
N ARG A 59 6.59 9.35 -18.49
CA ARG A 59 6.32 8.20 -19.40
C ARG A 59 6.24 8.60 -20.88
N ALA A 60 5.80 9.82 -21.17
CA ALA A 60 5.72 10.34 -22.53
C ALA A 60 7.07 10.85 -23.08
N LEU A 61 8.09 10.95 -22.23
CA LEU A 61 9.39 11.48 -22.59
C LEU A 61 10.10 10.54 -23.55
N LYS A 62 10.64 11.10 -24.63
CA LYS A 62 11.40 10.37 -25.64
C LYS A 62 12.86 10.77 -25.59
N ARG A 63 13.72 9.88 -26.06
CA ARG A 63 15.17 10.11 -26.09
C ARG A 63 15.57 11.37 -26.84
N GLU A 64 14.85 11.69 -27.92
CA GLU A 64 15.07 12.90 -28.72
C GLU A 64 14.75 14.23 -28.00
N ASN A 65 13.95 14.15 -26.93
CA ASN A 65 13.60 15.33 -26.13
C ASN A 65 14.74 15.77 -25.19
N ILE A 66 15.74 14.91 -24.96
CA ILE A 66 16.81 15.14 -23.99
C ILE A 66 18.19 15.06 -24.69
N LYS A 67 19.00 16.09 -24.52
CA LYS A 67 20.39 16.13 -25.00
C LYS A 67 21.39 15.74 -23.92
N GLY A 68 21.08 16.04 -22.67
CA GLY A 68 21.90 15.71 -21.50
C GLY A 68 22.20 14.19 -21.40
N ARG A 69 23.35 13.86 -20.81
CA ARG A 69 23.78 12.47 -20.57
C ARG A 69 24.08 12.20 -19.11
N LYS A 70 23.97 13.21 -18.29
CA LYS A 70 24.04 13.11 -16.82
C LYS A 70 22.76 13.70 -16.28
N LEU A 71 22.04 12.95 -15.48
CA LEU A 71 20.81 13.37 -14.82
C LEU A 71 21.09 13.60 -13.34
N LEU A 72 20.68 14.75 -12.84
CA LEU A 72 20.60 15.05 -11.42
C LEU A 72 19.13 15.18 -11.08
N ASN A 73 18.57 14.21 -10.37
CA ASN A 73 17.24 14.30 -9.81
C ASN A 73 17.37 14.80 -8.37
N ILE A 74 16.75 15.93 -8.06
CA ILE A 74 16.84 16.59 -6.75
C ILE A 74 15.64 16.22 -5.87
N ASP A 75 14.71 15.49 -6.41
CA ASP A 75 13.56 14.95 -5.71
C ASP A 75 14.02 13.80 -4.78
N ALA A 76 14.53 14.20 -3.61
CA ALA A 76 15.05 13.29 -2.60
C ALA A 76 14.66 13.76 -1.20
N GLU A 77 14.21 12.83 -0.36
CA GLU A 77 13.67 13.13 0.98
C GLU A 77 14.75 13.30 2.07
N VAL A 78 15.96 12.78 1.84
CA VAL A 78 17.01 12.73 2.87
C VAL A 78 18.21 13.57 2.49
N GLU A 79 18.46 14.63 3.28
CA GLU A 79 19.59 15.53 3.10
C GLU A 79 20.93 14.77 3.18
N GLY A 80 21.82 15.07 2.23
CA GLY A 80 23.19 14.55 2.22
C GLY A 80 23.35 13.12 1.69
N ILE A 81 22.28 12.49 1.22
CA ILE A 81 22.32 11.16 0.59
C ILE A 81 22.23 11.28 -0.92
N LEU A 82 23.16 10.64 -1.62
CA LEU A 82 23.13 10.47 -3.07
C LEU A 82 22.65 9.05 -3.41
N LEU A 83 21.49 8.95 -4.05
CA LEU A 83 20.94 7.70 -4.55
C LEU A 83 21.42 7.47 -5.98
N SER A 84 22.12 6.36 -6.23
CA SER A 84 22.64 6.01 -7.53
C SER A 84 21.74 5.07 -8.35
N GLY A 85 20.62 4.67 -7.80
CA GLY A 85 19.66 3.78 -8.42
C GLY A 85 18.36 3.68 -7.64
N CYS A 86 17.38 3.06 -8.23
CA CYS A 86 16.09 2.78 -7.59
C CYS A 86 15.59 1.39 -8.01
N SER A 87 14.68 0.84 -7.21
CA SER A 87 13.96 -0.40 -7.56
C SER A 87 12.93 -0.12 -8.65
N GLY A 88 12.78 -1.05 -9.58
CA GLY A 88 11.62 -1.10 -10.45
C GLY A 88 10.43 -1.73 -9.75
N GLY A 89 9.22 -1.53 -10.30
CA GLY A 89 8.01 -2.13 -9.78
C GLY A 89 7.01 -2.45 -10.86
N HIS A 90 6.15 -3.43 -10.58
CA HIS A 90 5.02 -3.79 -11.41
C HIS A 90 3.77 -3.88 -10.53
N ASN A 91 2.66 -3.33 -11.04
CA ASN A 91 1.34 -3.57 -10.45
C ASN A 91 0.67 -4.69 -11.25
N ILE A 92 0.22 -5.72 -10.54
CA ILE A 92 -0.57 -6.81 -11.11
C ILE A 92 -1.99 -6.64 -10.61
N ILE A 93 -2.95 -6.59 -11.54
CA ILE A 93 -4.37 -6.48 -11.22
C ILE A 93 -5.03 -7.76 -11.69
N GLY A 94 -5.58 -8.52 -10.74
CA GLY A 94 -6.37 -9.70 -11.02
C GLY A 94 -7.85 -9.43 -10.77
N THR A 95 -8.71 -9.96 -11.63
CA THR A 95 -10.17 -9.91 -11.45
C THR A 95 -10.75 -11.30 -11.60
N LYS A 96 -11.70 -11.63 -10.74
CA LYS A 96 -12.45 -12.89 -10.80
C LYS A 96 -13.94 -12.61 -10.66
N LYS A 97 -14.75 -13.17 -11.54
CA LYS A 97 -16.21 -13.16 -11.38
C LYS A 97 -16.59 -14.15 -10.29
N LEU A 98 -17.41 -13.72 -9.36
CA LEU A 98 -17.85 -14.51 -8.22
C LEU A 98 -19.30 -14.93 -8.34
N ASN A 99 -19.62 -16.11 -7.82
CA ASN A 99 -20.97 -16.64 -7.73
C ASN A 99 -21.46 -16.53 -6.29
N TYR A 100 -22.71 -16.14 -6.16
CA TYR A 100 -23.39 -16.01 -4.88
C TYR A 100 -24.57 -16.97 -4.79
N VAL A 101 -24.75 -17.52 -3.59
CA VAL A 101 -25.88 -18.37 -3.23
C VAL A 101 -26.69 -17.76 -2.10
N ASP A 102 -27.92 -18.21 -1.91
CA ASP A 102 -28.73 -17.75 -0.79
C ASP A 102 -28.11 -18.13 0.55
N ASN A 103 -28.04 -17.16 1.45
CA ASN A 103 -27.52 -17.38 2.79
C ASN A 103 -28.46 -18.27 3.60
N LYS A 104 -27.95 -19.39 4.10
CA LYS A 104 -28.68 -20.33 4.96
C LYS A 104 -28.26 -20.28 6.43
N MET A 105 -27.33 -19.39 6.75
CA MET A 105 -26.83 -19.20 8.12
C MET A 105 -27.77 -18.27 8.89
N LYS A 106 -27.76 -18.42 10.23
CA LYS A 106 -28.66 -17.72 11.15
C LYS A 106 -28.32 -16.25 11.31
N ASN A 107 -27.02 -15.94 11.41
CA ASN A 107 -26.51 -14.62 11.77
C ASN A 107 -25.38 -14.20 10.86
N THR A 108 -25.21 -12.88 10.68
CA THR A 108 -24.08 -12.31 9.97
C THR A 108 -23.25 -11.43 10.90
N PHE A 109 -21.94 -11.50 10.74
CA PHE A 109 -20.95 -10.80 11.56
C PHE A 109 -19.99 -10.01 10.68
N VAL A 110 -19.49 -8.93 11.24
CA VAL A 110 -18.38 -8.17 10.68
C VAL A 110 -17.18 -8.28 11.61
N MET A 111 -16.05 -8.71 11.07
CA MET A 111 -14.76 -8.68 11.74
C MET A 111 -13.95 -7.52 11.17
N ASN A 112 -13.61 -6.57 12.02
CA ASN A 112 -12.78 -5.43 11.69
C ASN A 112 -11.38 -5.63 12.27
N ILE A 113 -10.37 -5.49 11.43
CA ILE A 113 -8.96 -5.43 11.79
C ILE A 113 -8.50 -4.00 11.52
N ASN A 114 -8.00 -3.32 12.55
CA ASN A 114 -7.65 -1.92 12.46
C ASN A 114 -6.32 -1.63 13.17
N ASN A 115 -5.70 -0.49 12.80
CA ASN A 115 -4.53 0.05 13.45
C ASN A 115 -3.25 -0.79 13.32
N MET A 116 -3.11 -1.59 12.30
CA MET A 116 -1.80 -2.13 11.95
C MET A 116 -0.87 -0.99 11.50
N LEU A 117 0.43 -1.19 11.63
CA LEU A 117 1.41 -0.13 11.38
C LEU A 117 1.39 0.36 9.94
N GLY A 118 1.28 -0.58 8.97
CA GLY A 118 1.31 -0.25 7.56
C GLY A 118 2.63 0.37 7.12
N GLY A 119 2.62 1.17 6.06
CA GLY A 119 3.77 1.89 5.55
C GLY A 119 3.88 1.86 4.04
N HIS A 120 4.94 2.48 3.49
CA HIS A 120 5.23 2.47 2.07
C HIS A 120 5.83 1.13 1.65
N SER A 121 5.20 0.43 0.68
CA SER A 121 5.63 -0.92 0.29
C SER A 121 7.03 -0.98 -0.35
N GLY A 122 7.50 0.10 -0.96
CA GLY A 122 8.85 0.19 -1.50
C GLY A 122 9.91 0.51 -0.45
N MET A 123 9.60 1.40 0.49
CA MET A 123 10.58 1.93 1.45
C MET A 123 10.65 1.13 2.75
N GLU A 124 9.55 0.50 3.16
CA GLU A 124 9.42 -0.08 4.50
C GLU A 124 9.13 -1.58 4.50
N ILE A 125 9.04 -2.21 3.32
CA ILE A 125 8.75 -3.64 3.19
C ILE A 125 9.80 -4.52 3.88
N HIS A 126 11.07 -4.06 3.94
CA HIS A 126 12.17 -4.73 4.61
C HIS A 126 11.97 -4.87 6.11
N GLN A 127 11.12 -4.05 6.71
CA GLN A 127 10.79 -4.11 8.14
C GLN A 127 9.83 -5.25 8.49
N GLN A 128 9.33 -5.98 7.50
CA GLN A 128 8.41 -7.11 7.67
C GLN A 128 7.16 -6.75 8.49
N ARG A 129 6.59 -5.56 8.25
CA ARG A 129 5.35 -5.12 8.86
C ARG A 129 4.19 -6.00 8.43
N GLY A 130 3.20 -6.17 9.30
CA GLY A 130 2.03 -6.97 9.03
C GLY A 130 1.16 -6.41 7.89
N ASN A 131 0.47 -7.32 7.21
CA ASN A 131 -0.52 -7.01 6.18
C ASN A 131 -1.90 -7.40 6.69
N SER A 132 -2.80 -6.44 6.81
CA SER A 132 -4.13 -6.67 7.40
C SER A 132 -4.98 -7.66 6.61
N ILE A 133 -4.80 -7.77 5.28
CA ILE A 133 -5.52 -8.75 4.45
C ILE A 133 -5.06 -10.17 4.77
N LYS A 134 -3.74 -10.36 4.95
CA LYS A 134 -3.16 -11.64 5.37
C LYS A 134 -3.63 -12.01 6.77
N PHE A 135 -3.57 -11.07 7.70
CA PHE A 135 -4.07 -11.25 9.05
C PHE A 135 -5.56 -11.62 9.07
N ALA A 136 -6.39 -10.95 8.26
CA ALA A 136 -7.80 -11.23 8.15
C ALA A 136 -8.09 -12.68 7.74
N ARG A 137 -7.27 -13.22 6.80
CA ARG A 137 -7.37 -14.64 6.41
C ARG A 137 -7.00 -15.58 7.55
N GLU A 138 -5.91 -15.31 8.28
CA GLU A 138 -5.50 -16.13 9.43
C GLU A 138 -6.53 -16.08 10.57
N ALA A 139 -7.07 -14.88 10.85
CA ALA A 139 -8.12 -14.71 11.87
C ALA A 139 -9.41 -15.45 11.49
N LEU A 140 -9.82 -15.37 10.22
CA LEU A 140 -10.99 -16.12 9.74
C LEU A 140 -10.80 -17.63 9.87
N LYS A 141 -9.58 -18.14 9.66
CA LYS A 141 -9.26 -19.57 9.85
C LYS A 141 -9.50 -20.01 11.29
N LEU A 142 -9.10 -19.21 12.28
CA LEU A 142 -9.37 -19.52 13.69
C LEU A 142 -10.88 -19.53 14.01
N ILE A 143 -11.65 -18.71 13.32
CA ILE A 143 -13.12 -18.72 13.44
C ILE A 143 -13.69 -20.00 12.80
N GLU A 144 -13.20 -20.40 11.62
CA GLU A 144 -13.61 -21.61 10.91
C GLU A 144 -13.29 -22.90 11.68
N GLU A 145 -12.25 -22.89 12.51
CA GLU A 145 -11.94 -24.02 13.40
C GLU A 145 -12.98 -24.23 14.51
N LYS A 146 -13.70 -23.15 14.89
CA LYS A 146 -14.75 -23.22 15.92
C LYS A 146 -16.11 -23.59 15.34
N SER A 147 -16.47 -23.00 14.19
CA SER A 147 -17.75 -23.30 13.53
C SER A 147 -17.69 -22.99 12.03
N PRO A 148 -18.50 -23.66 11.21
CA PRO A 148 -18.59 -23.37 9.79
C PRO A 148 -19.06 -21.93 9.54
N VAL A 149 -18.40 -21.24 8.60
CA VAL A 149 -18.77 -19.90 8.18
C VAL A 149 -19.00 -19.83 6.67
N ALA A 150 -19.93 -18.98 6.25
CA ALA A 150 -20.14 -18.62 4.86
C ALA A 150 -19.62 -17.20 4.64
N LEU A 151 -18.73 -17.01 3.66
CA LEU A 151 -18.10 -15.72 3.40
C LEU A 151 -19.05 -14.83 2.60
N VAL A 152 -19.24 -13.59 3.05
CA VAL A 152 -19.99 -12.55 2.33
C VAL A 152 -19.02 -11.66 1.57
N SER A 153 -18.04 -11.09 2.27
CA SER A 153 -17.01 -10.25 1.67
C SER A 153 -15.74 -10.21 2.50
N ILE A 154 -14.65 -9.84 1.85
CA ILE A 154 -13.39 -9.49 2.47
C ILE A 154 -12.81 -8.30 1.71
N GLU A 155 -12.35 -7.30 2.43
CA GLU A 155 -11.77 -6.09 1.85
C GLU A 155 -10.63 -5.57 2.74
N GLY A 156 -9.62 -4.97 2.12
CA GLY A 156 -8.50 -4.35 2.83
C GLY A 156 -7.58 -3.60 1.88
N GLY A 157 -6.88 -2.61 2.44
CA GLY A 157 -5.98 -1.74 1.69
C GLY A 157 -6.69 -0.68 0.84
N THR A 158 -5.99 0.41 0.58
CA THR A 158 -6.55 1.58 -0.14
C THR A 158 -5.63 2.13 -1.21
N LYS A 159 -4.33 1.82 -1.15
CA LYS A 159 -3.31 2.33 -2.07
C LYS A 159 -2.39 1.20 -2.54
N HIS A 160 -2.07 1.20 -3.83
CA HIS A 160 -1.22 0.17 -4.44
C HIS A 160 0.22 0.15 -3.90
N ASN A 161 0.71 1.28 -3.41
CA ASN A 161 2.06 1.44 -2.86
C ASN A 161 2.11 1.44 -1.33
N ALA A 162 1.04 1.01 -0.65
CA ALA A 162 0.98 0.95 0.80
C ALA A 162 0.78 -0.48 1.32
N ILE A 163 1.41 -0.81 2.43
CA ILE A 163 1.12 -2.02 3.20
C ILE A 163 -0.23 -1.82 3.89
N PRO A 164 -1.22 -2.69 3.68
CA PRO A 164 -2.56 -2.54 4.24
C PRO A 164 -2.56 -2.51 5.77
N ARG A 165 -3.24 -1.50 6.34
CA ARG A 165 -3.36 -1.29 7.78
C ARG A 165 -4.65 -1.83 8.36
N ASP A 166 -5.70 -1.79 7.54
CA ASP A 166 -7.05 -2.12 7.96
C ASP A 166 -7.64 -3.12 6.99
N ALA A 167 -8.44 -4.04 7.53
CA ALA A 167 -9.21 -4.99 6.74
C ALA A 167 -10.55 -5.27 7.42
N LYS A 168 -11.50 -5.67 6.61
CA LYS A 168 -12.85 -6.02 7.06
C LYS A 168 -13.28 -7.32 6.40
N VAL A 169 -13.84 -8.22 7.20
CA VAL A 169 -14.42 -9.48 6.76
C VAL A 169 -15.88 -9.52 7.19
N VAL A 170 -16.78 -9.79 6.25
CA VAL A 170 -18.18 -10.06 6.55
C VAL A 170 -18.44 -11.53 6.29
N PHE A 171 -18.96 -12.23 7.28
CA PHE A 171 -19.25 -13.64 7.20
C PHE A 171 -20.53 -13.99 7.95
N SER A 172 -21.17 -15.07 7.56
CA SER A 172 -22.37 -15.59 8.21
C SER A 172 -22.10 -16.93 8.87
N SER A 173 -22.76 -17.19 10.00
CA SER A 173 -22.67 -18.45 10.73
C SER A 173 -23.95 -18.74 11.51
N ASN A 174 -24.00 -19.93 12.12
CA ASN A 174 -25.12 -20.33 12.99
C ASN A 174 -24.90 -19.97 14.47
N GLU A 175 -23.74 -19.44 14.81
CA GLU A 175 -23.42 -18.99 16.16
C GLU A 175 -24.21 -17.73 16.51
N ASP A 176 -24.46 -17.52 17.81
CA ASP A 176 -25.14 -16.34 18.30
C ASP A 176 -24.17 -15.19 18.62
N ASP A 177 -22.91 -15.52 18.91
CA ASP A 177 -21.83 -14.59 19.24
C ASP A 177 -20.47 -15.25 19.00
N TYR A 178 -19.41 -14.44 18.92
CA TYR A 178 -18.03 -14.89 18.79
C TYR A 178 -17.16 -14.26 19.87
N ASP A 179 -16.71 -15.10 20.79
CA ASP A 179 -15.61 -14.82 21.72
C ASP A 179 -14.38 -15.60 21.25
N VAL A 180 -13.55 -14.95 20.45
CA VAL A 180 -12.32 -15.55 19.89
C VAL A 180 -11.12 -14.81 20.42
N ASP A 181 -10.24 -15.51 21.09
CA ASP A 181 -8.96 -14.99 21.51
C ASP A 181 -7.97 -15.01 20.33
N PHE A 182 -7.54 -13.83 19.89
CA PHE A 182 -6.56 -13.66 18.84
C PHE A 182 -5.15 -13.37 19.37
N SER A 183 -4.90 -13.46 20.66
CA SER A 183 -3.64 -13.07 21.29
C SER A 183 -2.42 -13.77 20.68
N ASP A 184 -2.51 -15.09 20.47
CA ASP A 184 -1.43 -15.87 19.86
C ASP A 184 -1.19 -15.48 18.40
N LEU A 185 -2.24 -15.14 17.67
CA LEU A 185 -2.11 -14.64 16.30
C LEU A 185 -1.50 -13.25 16.27
N ILE A 186 -1.96 -12.34 17.11
CA ILE A 186 -1.43 -10.98 17.25
C ILE A 186 0.06 -11.00 17.65
N ALA A 187 0.47 -11.94 18.50
CA ALA A 187 1.87 -12.07 18.91
C ALA A 187 2.85 -12.38 17.75
N LYS A 188 2.35 -12.90 16.63
CA LYS A 188 3.16 -13.09 15.41
C LYS A 188 3.50 -11.77 14.70
N TYR A 189 2.86 -10.67 15.08
CA TYR A 189 3.00 -9.34 14.47
C TYR A 189 3.55 -8.33 15.49
N PRO A 190 4.79 -8.49 15.94
CA PRO A 190 5.34 -7.73 17.08
C PRO A 190 5.49 -6.22 16.83
N LEU A 191 5.47 -5.79 15.57
CA LEU A 191 5.53 -4.37 15.20
C LEU A 191 4.15 -3.70 15.25
N ASP A 192 3.07 -4.49 15.13
CA ASP A 192 1.69 -4.00 15.04
C ASP A 192 1.01 -3.93 16.43
N LYS A 193 1.67 -3.27 17.39
CA LYS A 193 1.28 -3.25 18.82
C LYS A 193 -0.10 -2.63 19.09
N ASP A 194 -0.54 -1.74 18.23
CA ASP A 194 -1.82 -1.04 18.35
C ASP A 194 -2.95 -1.71 17.58
N MET A 195 -2.65 -2.84 16.95
CA MET A 195 -3.63 -3.63 16.20
C MET A 195 -4.81 -4.04 17.08
N ARG A 196 -6.00 -3.94 16.52
CA ARG A 196 -7.26 -4.35 17.17
C ARG A 196 -8.06 -5.20 16.23
N VAL A 197 -8.62 -6.27 16.79
CA VAL A 197 -9.58 -7.14 16.11
C VAL A 197 -10.89 -7.08 16.87
N LYS A 198 -11.98 -6.81 16.16
CA LYS A 198 -13.32 -6.74 16.74
C LYS A 198 -14.30 -7.50 15.85
N ILE A 199 -15.10 -8.37 16.45
CA ILE A 199 -16.21 -9.05 15.78
C ILE A 199 -17.50 -8.49 16.34
N GLU A 200 -18.44 -8.11 15.48
CA GLU A 200 -19.74 -7.60 15.86
C GLU A 200 -20.81 -8.22 14.96
N LYS A 201 -21.96 -8.46 15.52
CA LYS A 201 -23.14 -8.85 14.75
C LYS A 201 -23.63 -7.68 13.93
N CYS A 202 -24.01 -7.96 12.70
CA CYS A 202 -24.57 -6.95 11.78
C CYS A 202 -25.87 -7.46 11.13
N ASP A 203 -26.44 -6.66 10.22
CA ASP A 203 -27.63 -7.07 9.48
C ASP A 203 -27.35 -8.33 8.66
N ASN A 204 -28.33 -9.24 8.64
CA ASN A 204 -28.17 -10.50 7.96
C ASN A 204 -28.01 -10.30 6.44
N ALA A 205 -26.91 -10.84 5.91
CA ALA A 205 -26.71 -10.90 4.48
C ALA A 205 -27.70 -11.87 3.83
N GLU A 206 -28.32 -11.48 2.73
CA GLU A 206 -29.21 -12.35 1.96
C GLU A 206 -28.44 -13.41 1.15
N LYS A 207 -27.24 -13.07 0.74
CA LYS A 207 -26.38 -13.90 -0.11
C LYS A 207 -24.96 -14.00 0.45
N VAL A 208 -24.33 -15.14 0.16
CA VAL A 208 -22.95 -15.46 0.50
C VAL A 208 -22.24 -16.00 -0.74
N LEU A 209 -20.92 -15.96 -0.76
CA LEU A 209 -20.15 -16.62 -1.82
C LEU A 209 -20.45 -18.13 -1.85
N ASP A 210 -20.43 -18.72 -3.04
CA ASP A 210 -20.43 -20.18 -3.11
C ASP A 210 -19.12 -20.74 -2.53
N GLU A 211 -19.14 -22.01 -2.12
CA GLU A 211 -18.01 -22.64 -1.43
C GLU A 211 -16.75 -22.74 -2.31
N ASN A 212 -16.87 -22.84 -3.64
CA ASN A 212 -15.72 -22.91 -4.53
C ASN A 212 -15.04 -21.54 -4.62
N ASP A 213 -15.84 -20.47 -4.82
CA ASP A 213 -15.31 -19.11 -4.88
C ASP A 213 -14.76 -18.66 -3.53
N LYS A 214 -15.41 -19.01 -2.42
CA LYS A 214 -14.87 -18.82 -1.06
C LYS A 214 -13.49 -19.47 -0.93
N LYS A 215 -13.37 -20.74 -1.29
CA LYS A 215 -12.11 -21.50 -1.21
C LYS A 215 -11.03 -20.86 -2.08
N ASP A 216 -11.35 -20.51 -3.32
CA ASP A 216 -10.40 -19.91 -4.26
C ASP A 216 -9.86 -18.58 -3.72
N ILE A 217 -10.75 -17.72 -3.18
CA ILE A 217 -10.37 -16.43 -2.60
C ILE A 217 -9.48 -16.62 -1.37
N LEU A 218 -9.87 -17.48 -0.46
CA LEU A 218 -9.12 -17.70 0.76
C LEU A 218 -7.76 -18.33 0.49
N SER A 219 -7.68 -19.30 -0.44
CA SER A 219 -6.41 -19.86 -0.90
C SER A 219 -5.55 -18.81 -1.59
N PHE A 220 -6.13 -17.98 -2.45
CA PHE A 220 -5.39 -16.90 -3.11
C PHE A 220 -4.76 -15.94 -2.11
N ILE A 221 -5.51 -15.48 -1.10
CA ILE A 221 -4.96 -14.60 -0.06
C ILE A 221 -3.85 -15.31 0.73
N GLU A 222 -3.97 -16.60 0.97
CA GLU A 222 -2.97 -17.41 1.68
C GLU A 222 -1.70 -17.58 0.84
N ASP A 223 -1.83 -17.90 -0.44
CA ASP A 223 -0.73 -18.27 -1.34
C ASP A 223 0.06 -17.06 -1.89
N VAL A 224 -0.61 -15.91 -2.09
CA VAL A 224 0.08 -14.69 -2.58
C VAL A 224 1.16 -14.27 -1.58
N PRO A 225 2.43 -14.21 -1.98
CA PRO A 225 3.49 -13.80 -1.07
C PRO A 225 3.32 -12.34 -0.63
N HIS A 226 3.77 -12.02 0.58
CA HIS A 226 3.86 -10.67 1.12
C HIS A 226 5.19 -10.49 1.85
N GLY A 227 5.81 -9.32 1.68
CA GLY A 227 7.09 -9.00 2.30
C GLY A 227 8.28 -9.21 1.37
N VAL A 228 9.45 -9.32 1.94
CA VAL A 228 10.71 -9.53 1.22
C VAL A 228 10.81 -10.97 0.75
N TYR A 229 11.10 -11.14 -0.54
CA TYR A 229 11.33 -12.43 -1.15
C TYR A 229 12.83 -12.76 -1.23
N SER A 230 13.65 -11.78 -1.60
CA SER A 230 15.11 -11.91 -1.62
C SER A 230 15.80 -10.60 -1.31
N MET A 231 17.01 -10.72 -0.73
CA MET A 231 17.95 -9.62 -0.51
C MET A 231 19.07 -9.71 -1.52
N MET A 232 19.66 -8.58 -1.90
CA MET A 232 20.79 -8.54 -2.82
C MET A 232 22.01 -9.22 -2.21
N LYS A 233 22.70 -10.05 -3.01
CA LYS A 233 23.89 -10.76 -2.53
C LYS A 233 25.07 -9.82 -2.30
N GLU A 234 25.25 -8.84 -3.18
CA GLU A 234 26.32 -7.86 -3.11
C GLU A 234 26.08 -6.78 -2.03
N TYR A 235 24.83 -6.53 -1.70
CA TYR A 235 24.38 -5.52 -0.75
C TYR A 235 23.28 -6.11 0.15
N PRO A 236 23.64 -6.85 1.20
CA PRO A 236 22.69 -7.62 2.01
C PRO A 236 21.58 -6.80 2.70
N ASP A 237 21.77 -5.49 2.84
CA ASP A 237 20.79 -4.58 3.42
C ASP A 237 19.77 -4.05 2.38
N ILE A 238 19.96 -4.38 1.10
CA ILE A 238 19.08 -3.93 0.01
C ILE A 238 18.15 -5.06 -0.41
N VAL A 239 16.86 -4.76 -0.44
CA VAL A 239 15.84 -5.68 -0.94
C VAL A 239 16.01 -5.84 -2.46
N GLU A 240 16.21 -7.07 -2.92
CA GLU A 240 16.25 -7.41 -4.34
C GLU A 240 14.84 -7.61 -4.91
N CYS A 241 14.01 -8.34 -4.18
CA CYS A 241 12.64 -8.64 -4.60
C CYS A 241 11.69 -8.67 -3.40
N SER A 242 10.54 -8.03 -3.55
CA SER A 242 9.47 -8.04 -2.56
C SER A 242 8.11 -8.03 -3.25
N ASN A 243 7.09 -8.40 -2.50
CA ASN A 243 5.70 -8.31 -2.95
C ASN A 243 4.81 -7.75 -1.85
N ASN A 244 3.79 -7.01 -2.24
CA ASN A 244 2.77 -6.47 -1.34
C ASN A 244 1.37 -6.74 -1.90
N LEU A 245 0.57 -7.53 -1.20
CA LEU A 245 -0.86 -7.61 -1.47
C LEU A 245 -1.49 -6.30 -1.00
N ALA A 246 -1.56 -5.33 -1.89
CA ALA A 246 -1.83 -3.93 -1.54
C ALA A 246 -3.32 -3.64 -1.33
N ILE A 247 -4.17 -4.18 -2.20
CA ILE A 247 -5.62 -3.96 -2.16
C ILE A 247 -6.30 -5.28 -2.47
N PHE A 248 -7.27 -5.61 -1.66
CA PHE A 248 -8.18 -6.72 -1.90
C PHE A 248 -9.60 -6.25 -1.61
N GLU A 249 -10.52 -6.45 -2.54
CA GLU A 249 -11.91 -6.10 -2.34
C GLU A 249 -12.83 -7.04 -3.10
N ILE A 250 -13.96 -7.36 -2.49
CA ILE A 250 -15.09 -8.05 -3.13
C ILE A 250 -16.18 -7.02 -3.32
N LYS A 251 -16.36 -6.60 -4.57
CA LYS A 251 -17.49 -5.76 -5.01
C LYS A 251 -18.38 -6.59 -5.93
N ASP A 252 -19.50 -6.04 -6.40
CA ASP A 252 -20.45 -6.69 -7.31
C ASP A 252 -19.81 -7.33 -8.56
N LEU A 253 -18.57 -6.96 -8.84
CA LEU A 253 -17.63 -7.60 -9.76
C LEU A 253 -16.25 -7.50 -9.12
N SER A 254 -15.70 -8.60 -8.64
CA SER A 254 -14.45 -8.64 -7.88
C SER A 254 -13.27 -7.97 -8.59
N LEU A 255 -12.58 -7.10 -7.88
CA LEU A 255 -11.32 -6.50 -8.31
C LEU A 255 -10.24 -6.81 -7.26
N ILE A 256 -9.12 -7.40 -7.68
CA ILE A 256 -7.96 -7.68 -6.83
C ILE A 256 -6.80 -6.87 -7.39
N HIS A 257 -6.20 -6.00 -6.57
CA HIS A 257 -4.96 -5.29 -6.89
C HIS A 257 -3.79 -5.90 -6.13
N ILE A 258 -2.80 -6.32 -6.86
CA ILE A 258 -1.55 -6.85 -6.31
C ILE A 258 -0.41 -5.93 -6.73
#